data_cf3749fb1a59a89ce89e5d056cd8f837
#
_entry.id   cf3749fb1a59a89ce89e5d056cd8f837
#
_cell.length_a   1.000
_cell.length_b   1.000
_cell.length_c   1.000
_cell.angle_alpha   90.00
_cell.angle_beta   90.00
_cell.angle_gamma   90.00
#
_symmetry.space_group_name_H-M   'P 1'
#
loop_
_entity.id
_entity.type
_entity.pdbx_description
1 polymer ?
#
loop_
_entity_poly.entity_id
_entity_poly.type
_entity_poly.pdbx_seq_one_letter_code
_entity_poly.pdbx_strand_id
1 'polypeptide(L)'
;MAPETPNDLGAPSPSLRAGSVRGAGAAYLMGVAVRPTVLFVTAFALNATPHEAVHAVTAYMLGFSSTLYQMWVNPDSAAATPRQLIAIAVAGPIFSLIVGLISFALYRWRYSRRPSGLLFLMFAIVAFYIPLGGSIAGDIHLALGFGGASKLQMDLISVVAVLMLSTMMFFMGKELCSWAPPWFSRSQAVLCTTAGPWLIGTILMTLVYLPIPRFLIAPNLVSSVFWAFAVIGACFSKRTMPALRPIRSLTPPDLFVTAAALLMVRLLVHGVRLAH
;
A
#
# COMPACT_ATOMS: atom_id res chain seq x y z
N MET A 1 -22.90 -4.49 -61.99
CA MET A 1 -23.37 -4.50 -60.62
C MET A 1 -22.18 -4.20 -59.76
N ALA A 2 -22.07 -2.98 -59.23
CA ALA A 2 -21.03 -2.59 -58.28
C ALA A 2 -21.55 -2.92 -56.88
N PRO A 3 -20.71 -3.41 -55.93
CA PRO A 3 -21.12 -3.68 -54.55
C PRO A 3 -21.29 -2.34 -53.79
N GLU A 4 -22.46 -2.19 -53.17
CA GLU A 4 -22.74 -1.07 -52.25
C GLU A 4 -21.80 -1.13 -51.04
N THR A 5 -21.15 -0.02 -50.75
CA THR A 5 -20.36 0.17 -49.54
C THR A 5 -21.27 0.29 -48.29
N PRO A 6 -20.98 -0.37 -47.18
CA PRO A 6 -21.79 -0.29 -45.98
C PRO A 6 -21.69 1.15 -45.36
N ASN A 7 -22.84 1.67 -45.05
CA ASN A 7 -23.12 2.96 -44.46
C ASN A 7 -22.15 3.35 -43.34
N ASP A 8 -21.56 4.53 -43.51
CA ASP A 8 -21.02 5.39 -42.44
C ASP A 8 -22.13 5.66 -41.40
N LEU A 9 -22.18 4.82 -40.37
CA LEU A 9 -22.92 5.15 -39.14
C LEU A 9 -22.21 6.33 -38.48
N GLY A 10 -22.79 7.52 -38.69
CA GLY A 10 -22.28 8.82 -38.32
C GLY A 10 -21.58 8.85 -36.98
N ALA A 11 -20.27 9.06 -36.99
CA ALA A 11 -19.51 9.42 -35.83
C ALA A 11 -20.13 10.70 -35.23
N PRO A 12 -20.50 10.72 -33.95
CA PRO A 12 -21.08 11.92 -33.32
C PRO A 12 -20.13 13.10 -33.45
N SER A 13 -20.67 14.25 -33.86
CA SER A 13 -19.90 15.45 -34.12
C SER A 13 -19.04 15.88 -32.93
N PRO A 14 -17.81 16.41 -33.15
CA PRO A 14 -16.89 16.80 -32.09
C PRO A 14 -17.46 17.83 -31.09
N SER A 15 -18.45 18.62 -31.49
CA SER A 15 -19.10 19.65 -30.67
C SER A 15 -19.97 19.09 -29.54
N LEU A 16 -20.58 17.89 -29.71
CA LEU A 16 -21.35 17.23 -28.66
C LEU A 16 -20.48 16.59 -27.57
N ARG A 17 -19.18 16.35 -27.86
CA ARG A 17 -18.24 15.80 -26.88
C ARG A 17 -17.71 16.82 -25.88
N ALA A 18 -17.64 18.10 -26.21
CA ALA A 18 -17.00 19.10 -25.36
C ALA A 18 -17.90 19.65 -24.23
N GLY A 19 -19.22 19.68 -24.41
CA GLY A 19 -20.16 20.26 -23.43
C GLY A 19 -20.58 19.30 -22.32
N SER A 20 -20.74 17.99 -22.61
CA SER A 20 -21.20 16.99 -21.62
C SER A 20 -20.08 16.50 -20.70
N VAL A 21 -18.82 16.71 -21.07
CA VAL A 21 -17.65 16.18 -20.34
C VAL A 21 -17.35 16.99 -19.07
N ARG A 22 -17.74 18.27 -18.98
CA ARG A 22 -17.42 19.12 -17.83
C ARG A 22 -18.25 18.85 -16.56
N GLY A 23 -19.50 18.48 -16.68
CA GLY A 23 -20.35 18.15 -15.51
C GLY A 23 -20.28 16.69 -15.07
N ALA A 24 -20.11 15.76 -16.01
CA ALA A 24 -19.86 14.35 -15.71
C ALA A 24 -18.44 14.11 -15.13
N GLY A 25 -17.55 15.08 -15.24
CA GLY A 25 -16.13 14.96 -14.93
C GLY A 25 -15.83 14.66 -13.46
N ALA A 26 -16.43 15.37 -12.51
CA ALA A 26 -16.10 15.22 -11.10
C ALA A 26 -16.60 13.90 -10.52
N ALA A 27 -17.85 13.51 -10.81
CA ALA A 27 -18.40 12.24 -10.34
C ALA A 27 -17.66 11.04 -10.93
N TYR A 28 -17.26 11.12 -12.21
CA TYR A 28 -16.47 10.10 -12.85
C TYR A 28 -15.04 10.01 -12.29
N LEU A 29 -14.39 11.15 -12.05
CA LEU A 29 -13.07 11.20 -11.40
C LEU A 29 -13.10 10.59 -10.01
N MET A 30 -14.14 10.91 -9.22
CA MET A 30 -14.36 10.30 -7.90
C MET A 30 -14.54 8.79 -8.03
N GLY A 31 -15.37 8.31 -8.96
CA GLY A 31 -15.59 6.88 -9.19
C GLY A 31 -14.29 6.13 -9.53
N VAL A 32 -13.40 6.75 -10.30
CA VAL A 32 -12.09 6.19 -10.65
C VAL A 32 -11.12 6.21 -9.46
N ALA A 33 -11.15 7.24 -8.61
CA ALA A 33 -10.28 7.35 -7.45
C ALA A 33 -10.70 6.43 -6.28
N VAL A 34 -11.98 6.10 -6.16
CA VAL A 34 -12.51 5.29 -5.05
C VAL A 34 -11.87 3.91 -5.01
N ARG A 35 -11.77 3.22 -6.14
CA ARG A 35 -11.22 1.86 -6.17
C ARG A 35 -9.75 1.80 -5.74
N PRO A 36 -8.81 2.61 -6.27
CA PRO A 36 -7.43 2.63 -5.78
C PRO A 36 -7.34 2.97 -4.30
N THR A 37 -8.19 3.88 -3.79
CA THR A 37 -8.25 4.23 -2.37
C THR A 37 -8.67 3.04 -1.52
N VAL A 38 -9.75 2.34 -1.90
CA VAL A 38 -10.22 1.15 -1.20
C VAL A 38 -9.16 0.04 -1.23
N LEU A 39 -8.53 -0.20 -2.38
CA LEU A 39 -7.47 -1.20 -2.51
C LEU A 39 -6.21 -0.83 -1.71
N PHE A 40 -5.87 0.45 -1.59
CA PHE A 40 -4.80 0.92 -0.72
C PHE A 40 -5.10 0.62 0.75
N VAL A 41 -6.30 0.99 1.23
CA VAL A 41 -6.75 0.72 2.60
C VAL A 41 -6.74 -0.79 2.89
N THR A 42 -7.25 -1.60 1.95
CA THR A 42 -7.25 -3.06 2.04
C THR A 42 -5.84 -3.63 2.13
N ALA A 43 -4.95 -3.20 1.23
CA ALA A 43 -3.56 -3.66 1.21
C ALA A 43 -2.84 -3.29 2.50
N PHE A 44 -3.09 -2.10 3.04
CA PHE A 44 -2.50 -1.67 4.30
C PHE A 44 -2.99 -2.53 5.46
N ALA A 45 -4.30 -2.68 5.63
CA ALA A 45 -4.89 -3.48 6.71
C ALA A 45 -4.43 -4.94 6.69
N LEU A 46 -4.44 -5.57 5.50
CA LEU A 46 -4.02 -6.96 5.32
C LEU A 46 -2.50 -7.16 5.33
N ASN A 47 -1.71 -6.10 5.37
CA ASN A 47 -0.27 -6.19 5.56
C ASN A 47 0.14 -5.87 6.99
N ALA A 48 -0.31 -4.74 7.53
CA ALA A 48 0.11 -4.27 8.86
C ALA A 48 -0.33 -5.24 9.96
N THR A 49 -1.57 -5.69 9.96
CA THR A 49 -2.07 -6.58 11.00
C THR A 49 -1.41 -7.98 11.01
N PRO A 50 -1.26 -8.69 9.89
CA PRO A 50 -0.48 -9.93 9.86
C PRO A 50 1.01 -9.71 10.17
N HIS A 51 1.61 -8.59 9.81
CA HIS A 51 2.97 -8.22 10.20
C HIS A 51 3.12 -8.25 11.74
N GLU A 52 2.22 -7.58 12.45
CA GLU A 52 2.21 -7.58 13.91
C GLU A 52 1.90 -8.98 14.50
N ALA A 53 1.00 -9.72 13.85
CA ALA A 53 0.69 -11.07 14.28
C ALA A 53 1.92 -12.00 14.21
N VAL A 54 2.80 -11.82 13.21
CA VAL A 54 4.03 -12.61 13.10
C VAL A 54 5.01 -12.27 14.22
N HIS A 55 5.14 -11.02 14.66
CA HIS A 55 5.89 -10.66 15.86
C HIS A 55 5.35 -11.39 17.10
N ALA A 56 4.02 -11.35 17.30
CA ALA A 56 3.35 -11.97 18.44
C ALA A 56 3.54 -13.50 18.45
N VAL A 57 3.38 -14.15 17.31
CA VAL A 57 3.59 -15.59 17.16
C VAL A 57 5.06 -15.96 17.42
N THR A 58 6.01 -15.16 16.93
CA THR A 58 7.44 -15.39 17.16
C THR A 58 7.78 -15.25 18.65
N ALA A 59 7.23 -14.24 19.33
CA ALA A 59 7.39 -14.09 20.77
C ALA A 59 6.85 -15.34 21.52
N TYR A 60 5.63 -15.78 21.16
CA TYR A 60 5.02 -16.99 21.72
C TYR A 60 5.87 -18.24 21.52
N MET A 61 6.38 -18.46 20.30
CA MET A 61 7.25 -19.61 20.00
C MET A 61 8.58 -19.59 20.77
N LEU A 62 9.02 -18.40 21.20
CA LEU A 62 10.22 -18.23 22.05
C LEU A 62 9.93 -18.29 23.55
N GLY A 63 8.68 -18.58 23.95
CA GLY A 63 8.28 -18.75 25.35
C GLY A 63 7.81 -17.47 26.04
N PHE A 64 7.50 -16.42 25.26
CA PHE A 64 7.02 -15.15 25.81
C PHE A 64 5.54 -14.95 25.53
N SER A 65 4.77 -14.59 26.55
CA SER A 65 3.41 -14.09 26.34
C SER A 65 3.45 -12.75 25.60
N SER A 66 2.44 -12.47 24.80
CA SER A 66 2.35 -11.20 24.07
C SER A 66 0.90 -10.73 23.95
N THR A 67 0.70 -9.44 23.78
CA THR A 67 -0.60 -8.86 23.46
C THR A 67 -0.50 -8.23 22.06
N LEU A 68 -1.28 -8.79 21.13
CA LEU A 68 -1.39 -8.31 19.76
C LEU A 68 -2.47 -7.24 19.68
N TYR A 69 -2.11 -6.07 19.20
CA TYR A 69 -3.01 -4.97 18.83
C TYR A 69 -3.06 -4.81 17.31
N GLN A 70 -3.92 -3.94 16.83
CA GLN A 70 -4.13 -3.71 15.39
C GLN A 70 -2.88 -3.22 14.63
N MET A 71 -1.94 -2.52 15.29
CA MET A 71 -0.77 -1.88 14.68
C MET A 71 0.53 -2.09 15.45
N TRP A 72 0.52 -2.87 16.49
CA TRP A 72 1.70 -3.12 17.30
C TRP A 72 1.50 -4.35 18.18
N VAL A 73 2.60 -4.90 18.66
CA VAL A 73 2.59 -6.00 19.60
C VAL A 73 3.34 -5.60 20.87
N ASN A 74 2.86 -6.07 22.02
CA ASN A 74 3.54 -5.89 23.29
C ASN A 74 3.95 -7.26 23.83
N PRO A 75 5.18 -7.73 23.56
CA PRO A 75 5.68 -8.96 24.11
C PRO A 75 6.13 -8.74 25.57
N ASP A 76 5.81 -9.69 26.44
CA ASP A 76 6.37 -9.75 27.79
C ASP A 76 7.79 -10.36 27.74
N SER A 77 8.70 -9.56 27.22
CA SER A 77 10.06 -9.97 26.87
C SER A 77 11.14 -9.43 27.81
N ALA A 78 10.79 -9.03 29.04
CA ALA A 78 11.75 -8.45 30.00
C ALA A 78 12.94 -9.37 30.28
N ALA A 79 12.75 -10.69 30.21
CA ALA A 79 13.79 -11.71 30.41
C ALA A 79 14.41 -12.20 29.08
N ALA A 80 14.07 -11.60 27.94
CA ALA A 80 14.55 -12.06 26.65
C ALA A 80 16.02 -11.70 26.41
N THR A 81 16.76 -12.65 25.83
CA THR A 81 18.12 -12.39 25.36
C THR A 81 18.12 -11.47 24.12
N PRO A 82 19.22 -10.76 23.82
CA PRO A 82 19.32 -9.92 22.61
C PRO A 82 18.98 -10.70 21.31
N ARG A 83 19.37 -11.97 21.21
CA ARG A 83 19.05 -12.80 20.03
C ARG A 83 17.56 -13.04 19.88
N GLN A 84 16.85 -13.27 20.99
CA GLN A 84 15.40 -13.46 20.98
C GLN A 84 14.67 -12.15 20.61
N LEU A 85 15.14 -11.01 21.15
CA LEU A 85 14.62 -9.68 20.78
C LEU A 85 14.83 -9.38 19.30
N ILE A 86 16.00 -9.70 18.74
CA ILE A 86 16.26 -9.56 17.31
C ILE A 86 15.30 -10.45 16.50
N ALA A 87 15.14 -11.72 16.89
CA ALA A 87 14.26 -12.65 16.18
C ALA A 87 12.81 -12.13 16.16
N ILE A 88 12.30 -11.65 17.30
CA ILE A 88 10.97 -11.05 17.38
C ILE A 88 10.89 -9.81 16.47
N ALA A 89 11.84 -8.91 16.56
CA ALA A 89 11.82 -7.64 15.82
C ALA A 89 11.93 -7.82 14.30
N VAL A 90 12.68 -8.80 13.78
CA VAL A 90 12.82 -9.00 12.32
C VAL A 90 11.70 -9.85 11.72
N ALA A 91 10.90 -10.54 12.51
CA ALA A 91 9.90 -11.48 12.03
C ALA A 91 8.83 -10.81 11.14
N GLY A 92 8.25 -9.70 11.58
CA GLY A 92 7.28 -8.92 10.81
C GLY A 92 7.86 -8.37 9.51
N PRO A 93 9.01 -7.66 9.53
CA PRO A 93 9.69 -7.21 8.33
C PRO A 93 9.98 -8.31 7.31
N ILE A 94 10.46 -9.48 7.74
CA ILE A 94 10.70 -10.63 6.85
C ILE A 94 9.39 -11.11 6.22
N PHE A 95 8.33 -11.24 7.00
CA PHE A 95 7.01 -11.60 6.49
C PHE A 95 6.54 -10.60 5.43
N SER A 96 6.60 -9.30 5.73
CA SER A 96 6.19 -8.26 4.78
C SER A 96 7.03 -8.29 3.50
N LEU A 97 8.34 -8.51 3.59
CA LEU A 97 9.20 -8.63 2.42
C LEU A 97 8.80 -9.82 1.54
N ILE A 98 8.52 -10.99 2.13
CA ILE A 98 8.05 -12.18 1.40
C ILE A 98 6.71 -11.89 0.71
N VAL A 99 5.74 -11.31 1.43
CA VAL A 99 4.44 -10.93 0.86
C VAL A 99 4.61 -9.93 -0.29
N GLY A 100 5.51 -8.96 -0.13
CA GLY A 100 5.83 -7.98 -1.17
C GLY A 100 6.39 -8.62 -2.43
N LEU A 101 7.35 -9.52 -2.29
CA LEU A 101 7.97 -10.26 -3.40
C LEU A 101 6.94 -11.13 -4.13
N ILE A 102 6.13 -11.90 -3.39
CA ILE A 102 5.07 -12.75 -3.96
C ILE A 102 4.04 -11.88 -4.69
N SER A 103 3.57 -10.80 -4.07
CA SER A 103 2.57 -9.91 -4.66
C SER A 103 3.10 -9.23 -5.92
N PHE A 104 4.35 -8.77 -5.92
CA PHE A 104 5.00 -8.16 -7.08
C PHE A 104 5.20 -9.18 -8.21
N ALA A 105 5.63 -10.39 -7.89
CA ALA A 105 5.77 -11.48 -8.86
C ALA A 105 4.41 -11.83 -9.51
N LEU A 106 3.37 -12.02 -8.70
CA LEU A 106 2.01 -12.26 -9.20
C LEU A 106 1.52 -11.10 -10.07
N TYR A 107 1.76 -9.86 -9.64
CA TYR A 107 1.46 -8.69 -10.44
C TYR A 107 2.16 -8.76 -11.80
N ARG A 108 3.47 -8.95 -11.83
CA ARG A 108 4.27 -8.94 -13.07
C ARG A 108 3.93 -10.08 -14.03
N TRP A 109 3.78 -11.29 -13.52
CA TRP A 109 3.65 -12.49 -14.37
C TRP A 109 2.21 -12.79 -14.77
N ARG A 110 1.24 -12.58 -13.87
CA ARG A 110 -0.13 -13.05 -14.08
C ARG A 110 -1.17 -11.95 -14.20
N TYR A 111 -1.04 -10.88 -13.42
CA TYR A 111 -2.11 -9.92 -13.19
C TYR A 111 -1.85 -8.51 -13.72
N SER A 112 -0.68 -8.22 -14.28
CA SER A 112 -0.32 -6.87 -14.76
C SER A 112 -1.30 -6.29 -15.80
N ARG A 113 -2.05 -7.14 -16.50
CA ARG A 113 -3.07 -6.75 -17.49
C ARG A 113 -4.52 -7.04 -17.05
N ARG A 114 -4.73 -7.50 -15.82
CA ARG A 114 -6.05 -7.85 -15.27
C ARG A 114 -6.51 -6.82 -14.25
N PRO A 115 -7.82 -6.59 -14.09
CA PRO A 115 -8.34 -5.64 -13.09
C PRO A 115 -7.86 -5.89 -11.65
N SER A 116 -7.66 -7.16 -11.27
CA SER A 116 -7.10 -7.56 -9.97
C SER A 116 -5.62 -7.22 -9.81
N GLY A 117 -4.90 -6.90 -10.89
CA GLY A 117 -3.49 -6.53 -10.80
C GLY A 117 -3.22 -5.29 -9.96
N LEU A 118 -4.16 -4.34 -9.93
CA LEU A 118 -4.02 -3.17 -9.09
C LEU A 118 -3.97 -3.53 -7.58
N LEU A 119 -4.72 -4.54 -7.16
CA LEU A 119 -4.66 -5.04 -5.79
C LEU A 119 -3.27 -5.61 -5.46
N PHE A 120 -2.74 -6.49 -6.32
CA PHE A 120 -1.40 -7.06 -6.11
C PHE A 120 -0.30 -6.00 -6.16
N LEU A 121 -0.45 -4.97 -7.00
CA LEU A 121 0.49 -3.83 -7.02
C LEU A 121 0.42 -3.05 -5.71
N MET A 122 -0.78 -2.73 -5.20
CA MET A 122 -0.95 -2.04 -3.92
C MET A 122 -0.39 -2.88 -2.75
N PHE A 123 -0.63 -4.20 -2.75
CA PHE A 123 -0.03 -5.11 -1.77
C PHE A 123 1.50 -5.08 -1.82
N ALA A 124 2.09 -5.14 -3.00
CA ALA A 124 3.54 -5.08 -3.15
C ALA A 124 4.11 -3.76 -2.63
N ILE A 125 3.47 -2.63 -2.95
CA ILE A 125 3.90 -1.30 -2.49
C ILE A 125 3.91 -1.24 -0.97
N VAL A 126 2.79 -1.60 -0.33
CA VAL A 126 2.65 -1.52 1.12
C VAL A 126 3.59 -2.51 1.82
N ALA A 127 3.71 -3.73 1.28
CA ALA A 127 4.54 -4.76 1.87
C ALA A 127 6.05 -4.45 1.80
N PHE A 128 6.53 -3.80 0.76
CA PHE A 128 7.92 -3.30 0.69
C PHE A 128 8.13 -2.03 1.52
N TYR A 129 7.09 -1.20 1.60
CA TYR A 129 7.13 0.04 2.36
C TYR A 129 7.35 -0.20 3.86
N ILE A 130 6.68 -1.21 4.45
CA ILE A 130 6.77 -1.51 5.87
C ILE A 130 8.20 -1.85 6.32
N PRO A 131 8.92 -2.84 5.75
CA PRO A 131 10.27 -3.16 6.19
C PRO A 131 11.29 -2.06 5.89
N LEU A 132 11.17 -1.35 4.76
CA LEU A 132 12.07 -0.23 4.45
C LEU A 132 11.84 0.95 5.40
N GLY A 133 10.58 1.29 5.70
CA GLY A 133 10.25 2.28 6.71
C GLY A 133 10.72 1.87 8.11
N GLY A 134 10.52 0.59 8.46
CA GLY A 134 11.00 0.00 9.72
C GLY A 134 12.53 0.00 9.88
N SER A 135 13.27 0.09 8.80
CA SER A 135 14.74 0.25 8.83
C SER A 135 15.17 1.67 9.23
N ILE A 136 14.28 2.65 9.09
CA ILE A 136 14.56 4.05 9.44
C ILE A 136 14.26 4.32 10.93
N ALA A 137 13.10 3.87 11.42
CA ALA A 137 12.64 4.13 12.76
C ALA A 137 11.61 3.10 13.26
N GLY A 138 11.89 1.80 13.08
CA GLY A 138 10.98 0.73 13.46
C GLY A 138 11.71 -0.57 13.79
N ASP A 139 11.13 -1.70 13.43
CA ASP A 139 11.56 -3.02 13.88
C ASP A 139 12.98 -3.38 13.50
N ILE A 140 13.41 -3.08 12.27
CA ILE A 140 14.80 -3.33 11.84
C ILE A 140 15.76 -2.42 12.59
N HIS A 141 15.39 -1.16 12.81
CA HIS A 141 16.19 -0.23 13.61
C HIS A 141 16.34 -0.73 15.05
N LEU A 142 15.27 -1.22 15.67
CA LEU A 142 15.29 -1.85 16.99
C LEU A 142 16.16 -3.13 17.01
N ALA A 143 16.01 -4.00 16.01
CA ALA A 143 16.81 -5.21 15.88
C ALA A 143 18.32 -4.90 15.81
N LEU A 144 18.70 -3.87 15.06
CA LEU A 144 20.08 -3.39 14.99
C LEU A 144 20.59 -2.90 16.37
N GLY A 145 19.75 -2.17 17.11
CA GLY A 145 20.06 -1.74 18.47
C GLY A 145 20.28 -2.91 19.42
N PHE A 146 19.41 -3.93 19.38
CA PHE A 146 19.57 -5.16 20.16
C PHE A 146 20.82 -5.96 19.76
N GLY A 147 21.22 -5.86 18.50
CA GLY A 147 22.46 -6.44 17.97
C GLY A 147 23.74 -5.69 18.34
N GLY A 148 23.64 -4.55 19.04
CA GLY A 148 24.79 -3.73 19.41
C GLY A 148 25.37 -2.93 18.24
N ALA A 149 24.58 -2.66 17.18
CA ALA A 149 25.03 -1.82 16.09
C ALA A 149 25.37 -0.42 16.57
N SER A 150 26.50 0.13 16.09
CA SER A 150 26.89 1.49 16.38
C SER A 150 25.92 2.49 15.74
N LYS A 151 25.87 3.70 16.31
CA LYS A 151 25.03 4.78 15.74
C LYS A 151 25.33 5.01 14.25
N LEU A 152 26.60 4.99 13.86
CA LEU A 152 27.01 5.16 12.47
C LEU A 152 26.46 4.05 11.55
N GLN A 153 26.47 2.80 12.02
CA GLN A 153 25.87 1.68 11.25
C GLN A 153 24.38 1.84 11.09
N MET A 154 23.67 2.23 12.16
CA MET A 154 22.23 2.47 12.13
C MET A 154 21.87 3.65 11.20
N ASP A 155 22.61 4.75 11.27
CA ASP A 155 22.43 5.92 10.39
C ASP A 155 22.68 5.54 8.92
N LEU A 156 23.72 4.77 8.63
CA LEU A 156 24.04 4.32 7.27
C LEU A 156 22.95 3.42 6.67
N ILE A 157 22.47 2.47 7.46
CA ILE A 157 21.37 1.59 7.04
C ILE A 157 20.10 2.41 6.80
N SER A 158 19.80 3.40 7.67
CA SER A 158 18.67 4.30 7.48
C SER A 158 18.77 5.10 6.18
N VAL A 159 19.96 5.64 5.86
CA VAL A 159 20.21 6.35 4.60
C VAL A 159 19.97 5.44 3.39
N VAL A 160 20.49 4.22 3.42
CA VAL A 160 20.27 3.23 2.34
C VAL A 160 18.78 2.91 2.22
N ALA A 161 18.08 2.70 3.33
CA ALA A 161 16.65 2.42 3.34
C ALA A 161 15.84 3.60 2.76
N VAL A 162 16.17 4.85 3.11
CA VAL A 162 15.57 6.06 2.53
C VAL A 162 15.73 6.10 1.01
N LEU A 163 16.95 5.86 0.52
CA LEU A 163 17.23 5.85 -0.92
C LEU A 163 16.46 4.74 -1.65
N MET A 164 16.46 3.53 -1.09
CA MET A 164 15.74 2.39 -1.64
C MET A 164 14.22 2.65 -1.66
N LEU A 165 13.67 3.12 -0.54
CA LEU A 165 12.24 3.42 -0.41
C LEU A 165 11.82 4.52 -1.38
N SER A 166 12.57 5.62 -1.45
CA SER A 166 12.28 6.73 -2.36
C SER A 166 12.32 6.28 -3.83
N THR A 167 13.34 5.50 -4.20
CA THR A 167 13.50 4.96 -5.55
C THR A 167 12.35 4.00 -5.89
N MET A 168 12.04 3.07 -4.98
CA MET A 168 10.94 2.14 -5.16
C MET A 168 9.61 2.89 -5.32
N MET A 169 9.30 3.83 -4.44
CA MET A 169 8.06 4.61 -4.49
C MET A 169 7.97 5.42 -5.79
N PHE A 170 9.08 5.98 -6.28
CA PHE A 170 9.10 6.66 -7.56
C PHE A 170 8.69 5.74 -8.73
N PHE A 171 9.27 4.54 -8.82
CA PHE A 171 8.93 3.60 -9.89
C PHE A 171 7.52 3.03 -9.74
N MET A 172 7.09 2.73 -8.52
CA MET A 172 5.72 2.27 -8.26
C MET A 172 4.68 3.34 -8.58
N GLY A 173 4.97 4.61 -8.34
CA GLY A 173 4.12 5.74 -8.74
C GLY A 173 3.93 5.83 -10.25
N LYS A 174 5.01 5.63 -11.03
CA LYS A 174 4.91 5.53 -12.49
C LYS A 174 3.98 4.39 -12.92
N GLU A 175 4.12 3.24 -12.27
CA GLU A 175 3.30 2.07 -12.57
C GLU A 175 1.83 2.28 -12.17
N LEU A 176 1.55 2.84 -11.00
CA LEU A 176 0.19 3.21 -10.57
C LEU A 176 -0.47 4.17 -11.57
N CYS A 177 0.25 5.20 -12.02
CA CYS A 177 -0.27 6.16 -13.00
C CYS A 177 -0.63 5.50 -14.34
N SER A 178 0.01 4.39 -14.71
CA SER A 178 -0.29 3.64 -15.94
C SER A 178 -1.69 2.99 -15.93
N TRP A 179 -2.31 2.84 -14.76
CA TRP A 179 -3.65 2.32 -14.58
C TRP A 179 -4.76 3.35 -14.85
N ALA A 180 -4.42 4.63 -14.94
CA ALA A 180 -5.40 5.66 -15.25
C ALA A 180 -5.95 5.49 -16.67
N PRO A 181 -7.25 5.82 -16.89
CA PRO A 181 -7.83 5.84 -18.23
C PRO A 181 -7.00 6.69 -19.20
N PRO A 182 -6.85 6.28 -20.47
CA PRO A 182 -5.97 6.97 -21.43
C PRO A 182 -6.42 8.41 -21.75
N TRP A 183 -7.70 8.71 -21.59
CA TRP A 183 -8.26 10.05 -21.82
C TRP A 183 -8.09 11.01 -20.63
N PHE A 184 -7.58 10.55 -19.48
CA PHE A 184 -7.27 11.44 -18.38
C PHE A 184 -6.08 12.34 -18.73
N SER A 185 -6.13 13.59 -18.27
CA SER A 185 -4.93 14.42 -18.22
C SER A 185 -3.92 13.80 -17.24
N ARG A 186 -2.66 14.24 -17.33
CA ARG A 186 -1.63 13.75 -16.41
C ARG A 186 -2.00 14.05 -14.95
N SER A 187 -2.46 15.25 -14.66
CA SER A 187 -2.88 15.65 -13.31
C SER A 187 -4.06 14.83 -12.78
N GLN A 188 -5.06 14.56 -13.61
CA GLN A 188 -6.17 13.66 -13.24
C GLN A 188 -5.69 12.24 -12.95
N ALA A 189 -4.79 11.71 -13.76
CA ALA A 189 -4.23 10.39 -13.55
C ALA A 189 -3.46 10.32 -12.23
N VAL A 190 -2.57 11.27 -11.95
CA VAL A 190 -1.81 11.36 -10.68
C VAL A 190 -2.75 11.47 -9.49
N LEU A 191 -3.76 12.36 -9.60
CA LEU A 191 -4.74 12.55 -8.51
C LEU A 191 -5.53 11.27 -8.22
N CYS A 192 -6.05 10.60 -9.25
CA CYS A 192 -6.94 9.45 -9.06
C CYS A 192 -6.21 8.15 -8.71
N THR A 193 -4.94 7.99 -9.11
CA THR A 193 -4.24 6.70 -8.92
C THR A 193 -3.17 6.71 -7.85
N THR A 194 -2.70 7.89 -7.44
CA THR A 194 -1.56 8.02 -6.53
C THR A 194 -1.85 8.99 -5.39
N ALA A 195 -1.98 10.29 -5.67
CA ALA A 195 -2.13 11.31 -4.63
C ALA A 195 -3.44 11.18 -3.84
N GLY A 196 -4.57 10.98 -4.53
CA GLY A 196 -5.88 10.81 -3.88
C GLY A 196 -5.96 9.55 -3.02
N PRO A 197 -5.64 8.36 -3.55
CA PRO A 197 -5.56 7.14 -2.77
C PRO A 197 -4.65 7.26 -1.54
N TRP A 198 -3.48 7.87 -1.68
CA TRP A 198 -2.60 8.12 -0.55
C TRP A 198 -3.23 9.05 0.50
N LEU A 199 -3.67 10.24 0.13
CA LEU A 199 -4.18 11.22 1.09
C LEU A 199 -5.46 10.72 1.78
N ILE A 200 -6.46 10.31 0.98
CA ILE A 200 -7.76 9.84 1.50
C ILE A 200 -7.58 8.51 2.23
N GLY A 201 -6.80 7.60 1.66
CA GLY A 201 -6.52 6.30 2.26
C GLY A 201 -5.78 6.43 3.60
N THR A 202 -4.80 7.34 3.71
CA THR A 202 -4.11 7.62 4.98
C THR A 202 -5.07 8.16 6.04
N ILE A 203 -5.98 9.07 5.68
CA ILE A 203 -7.02 9.57 6.60
C ILE A 203 -7.91 8.42 7.05
N LEU A 204 -8.43 7.62 6.12
CA LEU A 204 -9.30 6.48 6.44
C LEU A 204 -8.59 5.47 7.34
N MET A 205 -7.33 5.13 7.05
CA MET A 205 -6.55 4.22 7.88
C MET A 205 -6.32 4.79 9.27
N THR A 206 -5.99 6.08 9.38
CA THR A 206 -5.85 6.75 10.67
C THR A 206 -7.14 6.61 11.51
N LEU A 207 -8.30 6.83 10.90
CA LEU A 207 -9.60 6.68 11.57
C LEU A 207 -9.89 5.23 11.97
N VAL A 208 -9.57 4.27 11.12
CA VAL A 208 -9.77 2.83 11.37
C VAL A 208 -8.90 2.33 12.51
N TYR A 209 -7.68 2.84 12.62
CA TYR A 209 -6.74 2.42 13.65
C TYR A 209 -6.87 3.18 14.98
N LEU A 210 -7.81 4.13 15.11
CA LEU A 210 -8.04 4.79 16.40
C LEU A 210 -8.53 3.79 17.48
N PRO A 211 -8.05 3.91 18.73
CA PRO A 211 -7.05 4.84 19.23
C PRO A 211 -5.62 4.42 18.85
N ILE A 212 -4.82 5.37 18.37
CA ILE A 212 -3.42 5.14 18.01
C ILE A 212 -2.53 5.54 19.20
N PRO A 213 -1.64 4.67 19.68
CA PRO A 213 -0.64 5.05 20.68
C PRO A 213 0.22 6.23 20.22
N ARG A 214 0.49 7.18 21.11
CA ARG A 214 1.19 8.42 20.77
C ARG A 214 2.56 8.18 20.14
N PHE A 215 3.27 7.11 20.56
CA PHE A 215 4.59 6.77 20.04
C PHE A 215 4.56 6.30 18.57
N LEU A 216 3.41 5.87 18.04
CA LEU A 216 3.25 5.48 16.63
C LEU A 216 2.90 6.64 15.71
N ILE A 217 2.47 7.80 16.24
CA ILE A 217 2.02 8.92 15.40
C ILE A 217 3.18 9.48 14.58
N ALA A 218 4.32 9.77 15.19
CA ALA A 218 5.46 10.35 14.50
C ALA A 218 6.06 9.41 13.44
N PRO A 219 6.33 8.12 13.72
CA PRO A 219 6.77 7.17 12.69
C PRO A 219 5.82 7.07 11.51
N ASN A 220 4.51 7.04 11.75
CA ASN A 220 3.52 6.96 10.67
C ASN A 220 3.47 8.23 9.81
N LEU A 221 3.60 9.41 10.42
CA LEU A 221 3.68 10.68 9.68
C LEU A 221 4.95 10.75 8.83
N VAL A 222 6.10 10.45 9.41
CA VAL A 222 7.39 10.43 8.69
C VAL A 222 7.33 9.44 7.53
N SER A 223 6.82 8.26 7.79
CA SER A 223 6.66 7.24 6.76
C SER A 223 5.78 7.73 5.62
N SER A 224 4.67 8.43 5.91
CA SER A 224 3.74 8.88 4.87
C SER A 224 4.36 9.86 3.87
N VAL A 225 5.42 10.58 4.25
CA VAL A 225 6.14 11.51 3.35
C VAL A 225 6.74 10.79 2.14
N PHE A 226 7.13 9.52 2.26
CA PHE A 226 7.69 8.77 1.14
C PHE A 226 6.70 8.55 -0.02
N TRP A 227 5.40 8.64 0.23
CA TRP A 227 4.39 8.62 -0.83
C TRP A 227 4.49 9.82 -1.77
N ALA A 228 5.11 10.94 -1.35
CA ALA A 228 5.41 12.05 -2.23
C ALA A 228 6.29 11.62 -3.41
N PHE A 229 7.22 10.68 -3.20
CA PHE A 229 8.03 10.12 -4.30
C PHE A 229 7.20 9.31 -5.29
N ALA A 230 6.13 8.63 -4.84
CA ALA A 230 5.19 7.98 -5.75
C ALA A 230 4.42 9.02 -6.58
N VAL A 231 4.01 10.12 -5.98
CA VAL A 231 3.36 11.24 -6.71
C VAL A 231 4.32 11.84 -7.73
N ILE A 232 5.57 12.10 -7.34
CA ILE A 232 6.61 12.59 -8.26
C ILE A 232 6.81 11.58 -9.40
N GLY A 233 6.99 10.30 -9.10
CA GLY A 233 7.15 9.24 -10.10
C GLY A 233 5.98 9.19 -11.08
N ALA A 234 4.75 9.31 -10.59
CA ALA A 234 3.54 9.37 -11.41
C ALA A 234 3.56 10.55 -12.39
N CYS A 235 4.10 11.71 -11.99
CA CYS A 235 4.26 12.87 -12.89
C CYS A 235 5.23 12.58 -14.06
N PHE A 236 6.18 11.66 -13.90
CA PHE A 236 7.11 11.24 -14.95
C PHE A 236 6.67 9.99 -15.69
N SER A 237 5.46 9.48 -15.45
CA SER A 237 4.95 8.30 -16.16
C SER A 237 4.79 8.59 -17.66
N LYS A 238 5.43 7.77 -18.49
CA LYS A 238 5.15 7.73 -19.92
C LYS A 238 3.90 6.87 -20.12
N ARG A 239 2.75 7.50 -20.32
CA ARG A 239 1.45 6.84 -20.50
C ARG A 239 1.33 6.20 -21.88
N THR A 240 2.27 5.31 -22.19
CA THR A 240 2.37 4.62 -23.51
C THR A 240 1.56 3.33 -23.58
N MET A 241 0.93 2.92 -22.46
CA MET A 241 0.17 1.68 -22.46
C MET A 241 -1.20 1.86 -23.10
N PRO A 242 -1.55 1.01 -24.07
CA PRO A 242 -2.90 0.99 -24.62
C PRO A 242 -3.92 0.69 -23.52
N ALA A 243 -5.16 1.13 -23.72
CA ALA A 243 -6.31 1.11 -22.84
C ALA A 243 -6.75 -0.28 -22.30
N LEU A 244 -5.84 -1.23 -22.13
CA LEU A 244 -6.12 -2.58 -21.66
C LEU A 244 -6.35 -2.69 -20.15
N ARG A 245 -6.16 -1.60 -19.40
CA ARG A 245 -6.22 -1.59 -17.93
C ARG A 245 -7.09 -0.47 -17.34
N PRO A 246 -8.32 -0.22 -17.82
CA PRO A 246 -9.11 0.82 -17.18
C PRO A 246 -9.39 0.42 -15.73
N ILE A 247 -9.16 1.35 -14.80
CA ILE A 247 -9.68 1.21 -13.44
C ILE A 247 -11.20 1.05 -13.56
N ARG A 248 -11.69 -0.12 -13.22
CA ARG A 248 -13.12 -0.39 -13.16
C ARG A 248 -13.67 0.13 -11.83
N SER A 249 -14.98 0.34 -11.77
CA SER A 249 -15.69 0.56 -10.52
C SER A 249 -15.39 -0.54 -9.50
N LEU A 250 -15.60 -0.27 -8.23
CA LEU A 250 -15.53 -1.27 -7.15
C LEU A 250 -16.37 -2.49 -7.51
N THR A 251 -15.81 -3.65 -7.24
CA THR A 251 -16.50 -4.93 -7.40
C THR A 251 -16.96 -5.46 -6.03
N PRO A 252 -18.01 -6.30 -5.97
CA PRO A 252 -18.41 -6.94 -4.73
C PRO A 252 -17.26 -7.66 -4.00
N PRO A 253 -16.36 -8.40 -4.68
CA PRO A 253 -15.17 -8.96 -4.04
C PRO A 253 -14.25 -7.90 -3.42
N ASP A 254 -14.01 -6.75 -4.08
CA ASP A 254 -13.19 -5.67 -3.52
C ASP A 254 -13.78 -5.19 -2.19
N LEU A 255 -15.10 -4.97 -2.13
CA LEU A 255 -15.82 -4.54 -0.93
C LEU A 255 -15.79 -5.59 0.19
N PHE A 256 -16.02 -6.86 -0.17
CA PHE A 256 -16.00 -7.95 0.81
C PHE A 256 -14.61 -8.10 1.46
N VAL A 257 -13.55 -8.14 0.67
CA VAL A 257 -12.19 -8.26 1.20
C VAL A 257 -11.82 -7.05 2.05
N THR A 258 -12.22 -5.83 1.64
CA THR A 258 -12.02 -4.62 2.44
C THR A 258 -12.75 -4.68 3.76
N ALA A 259 -14.04 -5.03 3.75
CA ALA A 259 -14.84 -5.14 4.98
C ALA A 259 -14.24 -6.18 5.94
N ALA A 260 -13.82 -7.34 5.44
CA ALA A 260 -13.16 -8.37 6.24
C ALA A 260 -11.84 -7.87 6.85
N ALA A 261 -11.02 -7.16 6.06
CA ALA A 261 -9.76 -6.57 6.52
C ALA A 261 -10.00 -5.52 7.63
N LEU A 262 -10.97 -4.63 7.45
CA LEU A 262 -11.31 -3.61 8.44
C LEU A 262 -11.89 -4.22 9.71
N LEU A 263 -12.72 -5.26 9.58
CA LEU A 263 -13.25 -6.00 10.74
C LEU A 263 -12.11 -6.65 11.53
N MET A 264 -11.17 -7.30 10.86
CA MET A 264 -9.98 -7.88 11.50
C MET A 264 -9.20 -6.82 12.30
N VAL A 265 -8.95 -5.65 11.74
CA VAL A 265 -8.29 -4.53 12.43
C VAL A 265 -9.09 -4.13 13.68
N ARG A 266 -10.42 -3.96 13.55
CA ARG A 266 -11.27 -3.51 14.66
C ARG A 266 -11.40 -4.52 15.78
N LEU A 267 -11.33 -5.82 15.50
CA LEU A 267 -11.33 -6.88 16.52
C LEU A 267 -10.06 -6.84 17.40
N LEU A 268 -8.97 -6.29 16.89
CA LEU A 268 -7.69 -6.20 17.60
C LEU A 268 -7.50 -4.89 18.39
N VAL A 269 -8.48 -3.97 18.37
CA VAL A 269 -8.37 -2.67 19.07
C VAL A 269 -8.13 -2.85 20.59
N HIS A 270 -8.78 -3.84 21.20
CA HIS A 270 -8.64 -4.11 22.64
C HIS A 270 -7.48 -5.05 22.98
N GLY A 271 -6.74 -5.49 21.97
CA GLY A 271 -5.66 -6.46 22.12
C GLY A 271 -6.15 -7.90 22.30
N VAL A 272 -5.42 -8.82 21.70
CA VAL A 272 -5.60 -10.28 21.89
C VAL A 272 -4.36 -10.83 22.56
N ARG A 273 -4.53 -11.39 23.76
CA ARG A 273 -3.42 -11.96 24.53
C ARG A 273 -3.12 -13.37 24.03
N LEU A 274 -1.87 -13.57 23.65
CA LEU A 274 -1.26 -14.88 23.42
C LEU A 274 -0.50 -15.23 24.69
N ALA A 275 -1.04 -16.15 25.50
CA ALA A 275 -0.40 -16.60 26.74
C ALA A 275 0.40 -17.87 26.47
N HIS A 276 1.63 -17.89 27.02
CA HIS A 276 2.49 -19.09 27.00
C HIS A 276 2.28 -19.87 28.29
#